data_e7bec7bf809f3380e81ba727364ecf4c
#
_entry.id   e7bec7bf809f3380e81ba727364ecf4c
#
_cell.length_a   1.000
_cell.length_b   1.000
_cell.length_c   1.000
_cell.angle_alpha   90.00
_cell.angle_beta   90.00
_cell.angle_gamma   90.00
#
_symmetry.space_group_name_H-M   'P 1'
#
loop_
_entity.id
_entity.type
_entity.pdbx_description
1 polymer ?
#
loop_
_entity_poly.entity_id
_entity_poly.type
_entity_poly.pdbx_seq_one_letter_code
_entity_poly.pdbx_strand_id
1 'polypeptide(L)'
;MLDRRTFIKSLAALGVAGVMPQSLKAGVGLGDEAMPLLAVNNNALRITGTFLDEISHDIPHQNWGEKEWDADFRYMKAIGIDTVIMIRCGYRKFITYPSAYLVGKGCYAPSVDLLDLFLRLSDRYGMKFYFGLYDSGVYWDTGDMTMEMEHNRFVVDEVWNKYGAKHKSFGGWYVSTEISRKTKGAVSAFHTLGKQCKDVSGGLPTFISPWIDGKKAVMASSSTITKENAVTIAEHEREWDEIFSGIHDVIDAC
;
A
#
# COMPACT_ATOMS: atom_id res chain seq x y z
N MET A 1 -20.98 -9.73 9.90
CA MET A 1 -20.14 -9.64 8.70
C MET A 1 -21.05 -9.69 7.48
N LEU A 2 -21.16 -8.60 6.74
CA LEU A 2 -21.89 -8.60 5.47
C LEU A 2 -21.02 -9.29 4.44
N ASP A 3 -21.54 -10.35 3.82
CA ASP A 3 -20.90 -11.05 2.73
C ASP A 3 -20.64 -10.11 1.56
N ARG A 4 -19.52 -10.29 0.88
CA ARG A 4 -19.04 -9.47 -0.23
C ARG A 4 -20.06 -9.31 -1.37
N ARG A 5 -20.89 -10.33 -1.61
CA ARG A 5 -21.99 -10.29 -2.58
C ARG A 5 -23.12 -9.35 -2.13
N THR A 6 -23.37 -9.27 -0.84
CA THR A 6 -24.37 -8.38 -0.26
C THR A 6 -23.89 -6.93 -0.27
N PHE A 7 -22.58 -6.69 -0.05
CA PHE A 7 -21.98 -5.35 -0.15
C PHE A 7 -22.04 -4.79 -1.59
N ILE A 8 -21.70 -5.61 -2.59
CA ILE A 8 -21.78 -5.20 -4.00
C ILE A 8 -23.24 -4.94 -4.42
N LYS A 9 -24.20 -5.75 -3.94
CA LYS A 9 -25.63 -5.52 -4.21
C LYS A 9 -26.15 -4.27 -3.51
N SER A 10 -25.63 -3.93 -2.32
CA SER A 10 -26.01 -2.70 -1.60
C SER A 10 -25.47 -1.44 -2.26
N LEU A 11 -24.28 -1.49 -2.85
CA LEU A 11 -23.72 -0.39 -3.65
C LEU A 11 -24.53 -0.16 -4.96
N ALA A 12 -25.04 -1.22 -5.56
CA ALA A 12 -25.91 -1.12 -6.74
C ALA A 12 -27.31 -0.58 -6.41
N ALA A 13 -27.76 -0.68 -5.15
CA ALA A 13 -29.07 -0.21 -4.69
C ALA A 13 -29.08 1.26 -4.22
N LEU A 14 -27.91 1.88 -4.00
CA LEU A 14 -27.76 3.29 -3.62
C LEU A 14 -27.60 4.21 -4.84
N GLY A 15 -28.54 4.14 -5.74
CA GLY A 15 -29.00 5.23 -6.56
C GLY A 15 -28.08 5.79 -7.63
N VAL A 16 -28.28 5.34 -8.84
CA VAL A 16 -28.35 6.25 -9.97
C VAL A 16 -29.62 5.92 -10.75
N ALA A 17 -30.69 6.63 -10.47
CA ALA A 17 -31.80 6.80 -11.40
C ALA A 17 -31.31 7.71 -12.52
N GLY A 18 -30.47 7.19 -13.40
CA GLY A 18 -30.01 7.79 -14.63
C GLY A 18 -30.06 6.71 -15.70
N VAL A 19 -30.88 6.94 -16.71
CA VAL A 19 -31.18 6.09 -17.87
C VAL A 19 -29.97 5.26 -18.31
N MET A 20 -30.00 3.96 -18.05
CA MET A 20 -29.07 3.00 -18.66
C MET A 20 -29.47 2.76 -20.12
N PRO A 21 -28.55 2.88 -21.09
CA PRO A 21 -28.82 2.43 -22.44
C PRO A 21 -29.00 0.89 -22.45
N GLN A 22 -29.99 0.42 -23.21
CA GLN A 22 -30.46 -0.98 -23.27
C GLN A 22 -29.48 -1.99 -23.93
N SER A 23 -28.18 -1.79 -23.92
CA SER A 23 -27.21 -2.63 -24.63
C SER A 23 -26.22 -3.42 -23.76
N LEU A 24 -26.46 -3.53 -22.47
CA LEU A 24 -25.66 -4.42 -21.61
C LEU A 24 -26.34 -5.80 -21.48
N LYS A 25 -26.37 -6.56 -22.57
CA LYS A 25 -26.52 -8.01 -22.47
C LYS A 25 -25.20 -8.63 -22.11
N ALA A 26 -25.17 -9.27 -20.95
CA ALA A 26 -24.04 -10.01 -20.45
C ALA A 26 -23.60 -11.09 -21.44
N GLY A 27 -22.48 -10.86 -22.10
CA GLY A 27 -21.72 -11.88 -22.80
C GLY A 27 -20.31 -11.85 -22.23
N VAL A 28 -19.95 -12.89 -21.46
CA VAL A 28 -18.57 -13.11 -21.03
C VAL A 28 -17.80 -13.58 -22.27
N GLY A 29 -17.32 -12.64 -23.05
CA GLY A 29 -16.36 -12.85 -24.10
C GLY A 29 -15.13 -12.03 -23.79
N LEU A 30 -14.02 -12.68 -23.49
CA LEU A 30 -12.69 -12.06 -23.37
C LEU A 30 -12.23 -11.65 -24.78
N GLY A 31 -12.77 -10.55 -25.29
CA GLY A 31 -12.31 -9.90 -26.52
C GLY A 31 -11.55 -8.64 -26.18
N ASP A 32 -10.49 -8.36 -26.93
CA ASP A 32 -9.63 -7.15 -26.85
C ASP A 32 -10.36 -5.84 -27.23
N GLU A 33 -11.59 -5.65 -26.78
CA GLU A 33 -12.31 -4.42 -27.03
C GLU A 33 -11.87 -3.35 -26.03
N ALA A 34 -11.34 -2.25 -26.55
CA ALA A 34 -11.01 -1.06 -25.78
C ALA A 34 -12.26 -0.59 -25.03
N MET A 35 -12.21 -0.64 -23.70
CA MET A 35 -13.27 -0.05 -22.87
C MET A 35 -13.41 1.44 -23.21
N PRO A 36 -14.64 1.95 -23.47
CA PRO A 36 -14.83 3.37 -23.66
C PRO A 36 -14.43 4.10 -22.36
N LEU A 37 -13.52 5.04 -22.48
CA LEU A 37 -13.19 5.96 -21.41
C LEU A 37 -14.49 6.65 -20.97
N LEU A 38 -14.93 6.39 -19.76
CA LEU A 38 -16.07 7.11 -19.19
C LEU A 38 -15.71 8.60 -19.18
N ALA A 39 -16.55 9.42 -19.79
CA ALA A 39 -16.41 10.88 -19.76
C ALA A 39 -16.47 11.34 -18.30
N VAL A 40 -15.32 11.69 -17.74
CA VAL A 40 -15.18 12.05 -16.33
C VAL A 40 -15.54 13.53 -16.20
N ASN A 41 -16.48 13.82 -15.32
CA ASN A 41 -16.79 15.19 -14.91
C ASN A 41 -15.51 15.81 -14.30
N ASN A 42 -14.96 16.83 -14.95
CA ASN A 42 -13.67 17.44 -14.56
C ASN A 42 -13.67 18.10 -13.16
N ASN A 43 -14.83 18.26 -12.54
CA ASN A 43 -14.98 18.83 -11.19
C ASN A 43 -15.16 17.76 -10.08
N ALA A 44 -15.17 16.47 -10.42
CA ALA A 44 -15.27 15.42 -9.41
C ALA A 44 -13.88 15.09 -8.86
N LEU A 45 -13.81 14.89 -7.54
CA LEU A 45 -12.62 14.32 -6.90
C LEU A 45 -12.38 12.92 -7.48
N ARG A 46 -11.17 12.68 -7.94
CA ARG A 46 -10.77 11.41 -8.52
C ARG A 46 -9.88 10.65 -7.55
N ILE A 47 -10.11 9.35 -7.46
CA ILE A 47 -9.15 8.44 -6.84
C ILE A 47 -8.11 8.14 -7.92
N THR A 48 -6.86 8.55 -7.70
CA THR A 48 -5.75 8.38 -8.64
C THR A 48 -4.68 7.42 -8.15
N GLY A 49 -4.78 6.97 -6.91
CA GLY A 49 -3.87 6.01 -6.30
C GLY A 49 -4.60 4.84 -5.67
N THR A 50 -3.92 3.70 -5.61
CA THR A 50 -4.42 2.51 -4.92
C THR A 50 -3.29 1.76 -4.25
N PHE A 51 -3.63 1.09 -3.14
CA PHE A 51 -2.75 0.08 -2.56
C PHE A 51 -2.92 -1.25 -3.30
N LEU A 52 -1.80 -1.96 -3.44
CA LEU A 52 -1.74 -3.31 -3.95
C LEU A 52 -1.13 -4.20 -2.87
N ASP A 53 -1.85 -5.22 -2.46
CA ASP A 53 -1.41 -6.20 -1.47
C ASP A 53 -1.41 -7.59 -2.09
N GLU A 54 -0.25 -8.17 -2.28
CA GLU A 54 -0.07 -9.52 -2.82
C GLU A 54 0.32 -10.54 -1.75
N ILE A 55 0.62 -10.06 -0.56
CA ILE A 55 1.26 -10.88 0.47
C ILE A 55 0.32 -11.30 1.60
N SER A 56 -0.78 -10.59 1.83
CA SER A 56 -1.73 -10.92 2.88
C SER A 56 -2.54 -12.17 2.52
N HIS A 57 -2.69 -13.07 3.49
CA HIS A 57 -3.27 -14.40 3.33
C HIS A 57 -4.76 -14.44 2.96
N ASP A 58 -5.46 -13.35 3.11
CA ASP A 58 -6.90 -13.20 2.82
C ASP A 58 -7.20 -12.60 1.44
N ILE A 59 -6.18 -12.42 0.60
CA ILE A 59 -6.30 -11.84 -0.72
C ILE A 59 -6.59 -12.90 -1.78
N PRO A 60 -7.60 -12.68 -2.64
CA PRO A 60 -8.05 -13.72 -3.57
C PRO A 60 -7.15 -13.94 -4.79
N HIS A 61 -6.13 -13.09 -5.03
CA HIS A 61 -5.31 -13.11 -6.25
C HIS A 61 -3.86 -13.55 -6.03
N GLN A 62 -3.56 -14.22 -4.92
CA GLN A 62 -2.19 -14.68 -4.58
C GLN A 62 -1.53 -15.59 -5.63
N ASN A 63 -2.28 -16.19 -6.54
CA ASN A 63 -1.77 -17.08 -7.58
C ASN A 63 -1.87 -16.49 -8.98
N TRP A 64 -2.02 -15.18 -9.09
CA TRP A 64 -2.05 -14.53 -10.40
C TRP A 64 -0.67 -14.54 -11.07
N GLY A 65 -0.69 -14.78 -12.38
CA GLY A 65 0.48 -14.68 -13.23
C GLY A 65 0.54 -13.32 -13.95
N GLU A 66 1.50 -13.20 -14.87
CA GLU A 66 1.71 -11.96 -15.62
C GLU A 66 0.47 -11.51 -16.39
N LYS A 67 -0.31 -12.45 -16.95
CA LYS A 67 -1.51 -12.13 -17.72
C LYS A 67 -2.59 -11.47 -16.88
N GLU A 68 -2.83 -11.98 -15.69
CA GLU A 68 -3.84 -11.45 -14.76
C GLU A 68 -3.41 -10.08 -14.23
N TRP A 69 -2.14 -9.94 -13.85
CA TRP A 69 -1.59 -8.66 -13.39
C TRP A 69 -1.56 -7.61 -14.49
N ASP A 70 -1.21 -7.97 -15.74
CA ASP A 70 -1.27 -7.03 -16.88
C ASP A 70 -2.70 -6.52 -17.10
N ALA A 71 -3.69 -7.41 -17.01
CA ALA A 71 -5.10 -7.02 -17.11
C ALA A 71 -5.52 -6.07 -15.98
N ASP A 72 -5.09 -6.34 -14.74
CA ASP A 72 -5.41 -5.51 -13.59
C ASP A 72 -4.79 -4.10 -13.71
N PHE A 73 -3.50 -3.99 -14.06
CA PHE A 73 -2.84 -2.70 -14.30
C PHE A 73 -3.51 -1.91 -15.43
N ARG A 74 -3.90 -2.58 -16.50
CA ARG A 74 -4.65 -1.97 -17.60
C ARG A 74 -6.00 -1.43 -17.13
N TYR A 75 -6.73 -2.17 -16.30
CA TYR A 75 -8.02 -1.72 -15.76
C TYR A 75 -7.83 -0.57 -14.76
N MET A 76 -6.86 -0.65 -13.88
CA MET A 76 -6.51 0.47 -12.98
C MET A 76 -6.26 1.75 -13.79
N LYS A 77 -5.44 1.66 -14.84
CA LYS A 77 -5.16 2.81 -15.72
C LYS A 77 -6.40 3.33 -16.42
N ALA A 78 -7.28 2.44 -16.90
CA ALA A 78 -8.51 2.81 -17.61
C ALA A 78 -9.49 3.58 -16.73
N ILE A 79 -9.54 3.31 -15.42
CA ILE A 79 -10.40 4.04 -14.47
C ILE A 79 -9.73 5.28 -13.87
N GLY A 80 -8.49 5.59 -14.28
CA GLY A 80 -7.80 6.82 -13.88
C GLY A 80 -6.81 6.67 -12.73
N ILE A 81 -6.48 5.45 -12.31
CA ILE A 81 -5.38 5.20 -11.37
C ILE A 81 -4.06 5.41 -12.11
N ASP A 82 -3.20 6.24 -11.57
CA ASP A 82 -1.86 6.52 -12.08
C ASP A 82 -0.75 6.25 -11.06
N THR A 83 -1.14 5.87 -9.84
CA THR A 83 -0.23 5.60 -8.72
C THR A 83 -0.60 4.28 -8.06
N VAL A 84 0.38 3.38 -7.96
CA VAL A 84 0.26 2.10 -7.27
C VAL A 84 1.22 2.08 -6.09
N ILE A 85 0.73 1.77 -4.92
CA ILE A 85 1.51 1.63 -3.70
C ILE A 85 1.49 0.16 -3.29
N MET A 86 2.60 -0.54 -3.43
CA MET A 86 2.72 -1.89 -2.87
C MET A 86 2.74 -1.78 -1.35
N ILE A 87 1.80 -2.42 -0.67
CA ILE A 87 1.64 -2.24 0.78
C ILE A 87 2.85 -2.76 1.55
N ARG A 88 3.46 -3.85 1.08
CA ARG A 88 4.70 -4.43 1.64
C ARG A 88 5.35 -5.38 0.65
N CYS A 89 6.66 -5.44 0.63
CA CYS A 89 7.38 -6.38 -0.23
C CYS A 89 7.50 -7.79 0.37
N GLY A 90 7.09 -7.96 1.60
CA GLY A 90 7.05 -9.25 2.27
C GLY A 90 6.41 -9.13 3.65
N TYR A 91 5.86 -10.23 4.11
CA TYR A 91 5.30 -10.38 5.43
C TYR A 91 5.75 -11.69 6.06
N ARG A 92 6.43 -11.60 7.20
CA ARG A 92 7.04 -12.77 7.86
C ARG A 92 7.98 -13.51 6.90
N LYS A 93 7.66 -14.74 6.51
CA LYS A 93 8.50 -15.56 5.60
C LYS A 93 8.13 -15.43 4.12
N PHE A 94 7.02 -14.79 3.78
CA PHE A 94 6.57 -14.63 2.40
C PHE A 94 7.07 -13.32 1.83
N ILE A 95 7.67 -13.35 0.65
CA ILE A 95 8.24 -12.17 -0.03
C ILE A 95 7.83 -12.15 -1.50
N THR A 96 7.75 -10.96 -2.07
CA THR A 96 7.27 -10.73 -3.45
C THR A 96 8.38 -10.71 -4.49
N TYR A 97 9.63 -10.67 -4.07
CA TYR A 97 10.80 -10.66 -4.96
C TYR A 97 11.95 -11.51 -4.37
N PRO A 98 12.85 -12.03 -5.21
CA PRO A 98 13.95 -12.89 -4.76
C PRO A 98 15.07 -12.07 -4.08
N SER A 99 14.81 -11.63 -2.85
CA SER A 99 15.77 -10.94 -2.01
C SER A 99 16.83 -11.93 -1.52
N ALA A 100 18.09 -11.67 -1.84
CA ALA A 100 19.20 -12.50 -1.34
C ALA A 100 19.31 -12.38 0.18
N TYR A 101 19.10 -11.17 0.71
CA TYR A 101 19.15 -10.91 2.14
C TYR A 101 18.03 -11.66 2.90
N LEU A 102 16.78 -11.48 2.50
CA LEU A 102 15.63 -12.07 3.20
C LEU A 102 15.60 -13.59 3.09
N VAL A 103 15.96 -14.15 1.93
CA VAL A 103 16.11 -15.61 1.77
C VAL A 103 17.22 -16.13 2.68
N GLY A 104 18.33 -15.42 2.80
CA GLY A 104 19.40 -15.73 3.76
C GLY A 104 18.95 -15.67 5.22
N LYS A 105 17.88 -14.93 5.53
CA LYS A 105 17.24 -14.86 6.86
C LYS A 105 16.10 -15.89 7.03
N GLY A 106 15.87 -16.75 6.05
CA GLY A 106 14.91 -17.85 6.11
C GLY A 106 13.53 -17.56 5.52
N CYS A 107 13.38 -16.48 4.74
CA CYS A 107 12.19 -16.24 3.94
C CYS A 107 12.13 -17.21 2.74
N TYR A 108 10.92 -17.49 2.27
CA TYR A 108 10.71 -18.33 1.11
C TYR A 108 11.00 -17.55 -0.17
N ALA A 109 11.86 -18.08 -1.03
CA ALA A 109 12.08 -17.52 -2.35
C ALA A 109 10.78 -17.60 -3.17
N PRO A 110 10.29 -16.48 -3.73
CA PRO A 110 9.07 -16.51 -4.55
C PRO A 110 9.34 -17.22 -5.87
N SER A 111 8.30 -17.85 -6.43
CA SER A 111 8.37 -18.49 -7.75
C SER A 111 8.38 -17.48 -8.90
N VAL A 112 7.88 -16.28 -8.65
CA VAL A 112 7.83 -15.17 -9.60
C VAL A 112 8.39 -13.92 -8.93
N ASP A 113 9.17 -13.15 -9.66
CA ASP A 113 9.62 -11.82 -9.22
C ASP A 113 8.50 -10.80 -9.49
N LEU A 114 7.60 -10.66 -8.52
CA LEU A 114 6.46 -9.75 -8.65
C LEU A 114 6.87 -8.28 -8.62
N LEU A 115 7.98 -7.95 -7.96
CA LEU A 115 8.47 -6.57 -7.95
C LEU A 115 8.93 -6.15 -9.35
N ASP A 116 9.71 -6.99 -10.03
CA ASP A 116 10.09 -6.74 -11.43
C ASP A 116 8.84 -6.64 -12.32
N LEU A 117 7.90 -7.55 -12.17
CA LEU A 117 6.66 -7.54 -12.95
C LEU A 117 5.88 -6.23 -12.75
N PHE A 118 5.65 -5.82 -11.51
CA PHE A 118 4.88 -4.60 -11.21
C PHE A 118 5.58 -3.33 -11.70
N LEU A 119 6.88 -3.26 -11.61
CA LEU A 119 7.66 -2.15 -12.16
C LEU A 119 7.60 -2.10 -13.69
N ARG A 120 7.73 -3.24 -14.37
CA ARG A 120 7.57 -3.33 -15.84
C ARG A 120 6.16 -2.93 -16.29
N LEU A 121 5.12 -3.36 -15.55
CA LEU A 121 3.74 -2.98 -15.84
C LEU A 121 3.51 -1.49 -15.57
N SER A 122 4.04 -0.96 -14.49
CA SER A 122 3.98 0.47 -14.19
C SER A 122 4.69 1.31 -15.26
N ASP A 123 5.85 0.89 -15.73
CA ASP A 123 6.55 1.54 -16.85
C ASP A 123 5.70 1.49 -18.14
N ARG A 124 5.10 0.31 -18.44
CA ARG A 124 4.26 0.10 -19.62
C ARG A 124 3.05 1.02 -19.65
N TYR A 125 2.35 1.13 -18.53
CA TYR A 125 1.11 1.91 -18.41
C TYR A 125 1.32 3.36 -17.99
N GLY A 126 2.56 3.80 -17.79
CA GLY A 126 2.89 5.16 -17.35
C GLY A 126 2.29 5.50 -16.00
N MET A 127 2.43 4.57 -15.06
CA MET A 127 2.01 4.70 -13.66
C MET A 127 3.22 4.92 -12.76
N LYS A 128 3.02 5.55 -11.60
CA LYS A 128 4.02 5.60 -10.53
C LYS A 128 3.86 4.40 -9.63
N PHE A 129 4.97 3.84 -9.19
CA PHE A 129 5.02 2.72 -8.27
C PHE A 129 5.80 3.11 -7.01
N TYR A 130 5.18 2.94 -5.84
CA TYR A 130 5.81 3.13 -4.54
C TYR A 130 6.06 1.78 -3.90
N PHE A 131 7.31 1.57 -3.52
CA PHE A 131 7.75 0.30 -2.95
C PHE A 131 7.48 0.25 -1.45
N GLY A 132 6.63 -0.69 -1.02
CA GLY A 132 6.38 -0.97 0.39
C GLY A 132 7.49 -1.81 1.02
N LEU A 133 7.98 -1.37 2.16
CA LEU A 133 9.05 -2.02 2.89
C LEU A 133 8.63 -3.40 3.43
N TYR A 134 9.61 -4.17 3.89
CA TYR A 134 9.38 -5.49 4.47
C TYR A 134 8.79 -5.36 5.88
N ASP A 135 7.84 -6.23 6.17
CA ASP A 135 7.18 -6.38 7.47
C ASP A 135 7.55 -7.75 8.07
N SER A 136 8.36 -7.74 9.11
CA SER A 136 8.80 -8.97 9.79
C SER A 136 7.67 -9.66 10.56
N GLY A 137 6.63 -8.94 10.87
CA GLY A 137 5.52 -9.34 11.75
C GLY A 137 5.84 -9.21 13.24
N VAL A 138 7.09 -8.95 13.61
CA VAL A 138 7.49 -8.85 15.03
C VAL A 138 6.90 -7.63 15.69
N TYR A 139 6.82 -6.51 14.96
CA TYR A 139 6.19 -5.30 15.47
C TYR A 139 4.74 -5.52 15.93
N TRP A 140 3.97 -6.27 15.16
CA TRP A 140 2.56 -6.54 15.49
C TRP A 140 2.39 -7.36 16.78
N ASP A 141 3.35 -8.23 17.05
CA ASP A 141 3.34 -9.09 18.22
C ASP A 141 3.90 -8.40 19.48
N THR A 142 4.86 -7.47 19.32
CA THR A 142 5.66 -6.93 20.42
C THR A 142 5.59 -5.41 20.58
N GLY A 143 5.20 -4.67 19.54
CA GLY A 143 5.30 -3.22 19.45
C GLY A 143 6.73 -2.69 19.27
N ASP A 144 7.71 -3.58 19.03
CA ASP A 144 9.13 -3.24 18.85
C ASP A 144 9.49 -3.16 17.37
N MET A 145 10.01 -2.00 16.94
CA MET A 145 10.39 -1.73 15.56
C MET A 145 11.83 -2.13 15.21
N THR A 146 12.59 -2.69 16.14
CA THR A 146 14.02 -3.01 15.94
C THR A 146 14.23 -3.93 14.75
N MET A 147 13.43 -4.99 14.63
CA MET A 147 13.52 -5.94 13.52
C MET A 147 13.14 -5.30 12.18
N GLU A 148 12.15 -4.42 12.19
CA GLU A 148 11.75 -3.69 10.99
C GLU A 148 12.88 -2.78 10.49
N MET A 149 13.56 -2.08 11.39
CA MET A 149 14.73 -1.26 11.05
C MET A 149 15.90 -2.11 10.56
N GLU A 150 16.21 -3.21 11.26
CA GLU A 150 17.33 -4.09 10.92
C GLU A 150 17.17 -4.65 9.50
N HIS A 151 16.01 -5.22 9.19
CA HIS A 151 15.77 -5.84 7.89
C HIS A 151 15.68 -4.81 6.78
N ASN A 152 14.94 -3.75 6.99
CA ASN A 152 14.68 -2.78 5.93
C ASN A 152 15.92 -1.98 5.52
N ARG A 153 16.89 -1.84 6.39
CA ARG A 153 18.18 -1.27 6.01
C ARG A 153 18.83 -2.00 4.83
N PHE A 154 18.77 -3.32 4.81
CA PHE A 154 19.31 -4.13 3.71
C PHE A 154 18.36 -4.20 2.52
N VAL A 155 17.06 -4.26 2.78
CA VAL A 155 16.02 -4.30 1.73
C VAL A 155 16.03 -3.04 0.88
N VAL A 156 16.14 -1.86 1.49
CA VAL A 156 16.19 -0.56 0.79
C VAL A 156 17.37 -0.52 -0.19
N ASP A 157 18.58 -0.87 0.29
CA ASP A 157 19.77 -0.87 -0.54
C ASP A 157 19.67 -1.91 -1.67
N GLU A 158 19.22 -3.13 -1.37
CA GLU A 158 19.06 -4.21 -2.36
C GLU A 158 18.08 -3.82 -3.46
N VAL A 159 16.91 -3.30 -3.07
CA VAL A 159 15.85 -2.93 -4.02
C VAL A 159 16.26 -1.76 -4.90
N TRP A 160 16.86 -0.73 -4.33
CA TRP A 160 17.32 0.39 -5.14
C TRP A 160 18.35 -0.03 -6.17
N ASN A 161 19.36 -0.79 -5.76
CA ASN A 161 20.43 -1.25 -6.66
C ASN A 161 19.94 -2.22 -7.73
N LYS A 162 18.99 -3.09 -7.38
CA LYS A 162 18.53 -4.12 -8.31
C LYS A 162 17.43 -3.62 -9.26
N TYR A 163 16.50 -2.79 -8.76
CA TYR A 163 15.29 -2.37 -9.48
C TYR A 163 15.15 -0.85 -9.60
N GLY A 164 15.24 -0.11 -8.49
CA GLY A 164 14.81 1.28 -8.40
C GLY A 164 15.43 2.17 -9.47
N ALA A 165 16.75 2.13 -9.61
CA ALA A 165 17.48 2.96 -10.57
C ALA A 165 17.22 2.61 -12.05
N LYS A 166 16.55 1.47 -12.34
CA LYS A 166 16.33 0.97 -13.71
C LYS A 166 14.94 1.30 -14.25
N HIS A 167 13.98 1.56 -13.36
CA HIS A 167 12.59 1.76 -13.72
C HIS A 167 12.16 3.20 -13.48
N LYS A 168 11.75 3.88 -14.55
CA LYS A 168 11.24 5.27 -14.48
C LYS A 168 9.95 5.39 -13.68
N SER A 169 9.23 4.28 -13.51
CA SER A 169 8.01 4.20 -12.71
C SER A 169 8.28 4.14 -11.21
N PHE A 170 9.52 3.83 -10.77
CA PHE A 170 9.84 3.82 -9.35
C PHE A 170 9.69 5.23 -8.78
N GLY A 171 8.54 5.49 -8.15
CA GLY A 171 8.12 6.82 -7.71
C GLY A 171 8.55 7.18 -6.29
N GLY A 172 8.90 6.19 -5.48
CA GLY A 172 9.27 6.40 -4.08
C GLY A 172 9.04 5.18 -3.20
N TRP A 173 8.95 5.44 -1.91
CA TRP A 173 8.95 4.45 -0.86
C TRP A 173 7.70 4.53 0.00
N TYR A 174 7.26 3.40 0.49
CA TYR A 174 6.20 3.32 1.49
C TYR A 174 6.70 2.52 2.70
N VAL A 175 6.75 3.18 3.86
CA VAL A 175 7.11 2.51 5.12
C VAL A 175 5.88 1.78 5.64
N SER A 176 5.88 0.46 5.49
CA SER A 176 4.71 -0.42 5.62
C SER A 176 4.18 -0.56 7.05
N THR A 177 4.95 -0.18 8.05
CA THR A 177 4.57 -0.35 9.45
C THR A 177 3.55 0.70 9.85
N GLU A 178 2.34 0.27 10.17
CA GLU A 178 1.30 1.14 10.71
C GLU A 178 1.57 1.43 12.18
N ILE A 179 2.00 2.65 12.48
CA ILE A 179 2.18 3.10 13.86
C ILE A 179 0.89 3.70 14.42
N SER A 180 0.75 3.63 15.73
CA SER A 180 -0.19 4.46 16.49
C SER A 180 0.57 5.56 17.26
N ARG A 181 -0.16 6.53 17.76
CA ARG A 181 0.41 7.57 18.65
C ARG A 181 1.13 7.03 19.89
N LYS A 182 0.92 5.76 20.24
CA LYS A 182 1.55 5.08 21.39
C LYS A 182 2.72 4.19 21.01
N THR A 183 3.07 4.10 19.72
CA THR A 183 4.20 3.28 19.27
C THR A 183 5.51 3.88 19.75
N LYS A 184 6.20 3.15 20.60
CA LYS A 184 7.49 3.58 21.14
C LYS A 184 8.57 3.54 20.07
N GLY A 185 9.39 4.58 20.02
CA GLY A 185 10.50 4.67 19.07
C GLY A 185 10.10 4.94 17.63
N ALA A 186 8.81 5.20 17.34
CA ALA A 186 8.31 5.43 15.98
C ALA A 186 9.06 6.56 15.26
N VAL A 187 9.27 7.70 15.92
CA VAL A 187 9.99 8.84 15.33
C VAL A 187 11.41 8.44 14.92
N SER A 188 12.16 7.78 15.81
CA SER A 188 13.54 7.36 15.51
C SER A 188 13.59 6.32 14.38
N ALA A 189 12.66 5.36 14.39
CA ALA A 189 12.60 4.32 13.35
C ALA A 189 12.24 4.91 11.98
N PHE A 190 11.21 5.74 11.92
CA PHE A 190 10.78 6.35 10.67
C PHE A 190 11.78 7.37 10.14
N HIS A 191 12.40 8.15 11.02
CA HIS A 191 13.47 9.06 10.62
C HIS A 191 14.65 8.28 10.03
N THR A 192 15.06 7.18 10.66
CA THR A 192 16.17 6.35 10.17
C THR A 192 15.87 5.73 8.82
N LEU A 193 14.70 5.08 8.66
CA LEU A 193 14.30 4.43 7.42
C LEU A 193 14.00 5.44 6.31
N GLY A 194 13.26 6.51 6.63
CA GLY A 194 12.93 7.56 5.66
C GLY A 194 14.18 8.27 5.13
N LYS A 195 15.13 8.57 6.02
CA LYS A 195 16.41 9.12 5.62
C LYS A 195 17.18 8.21 4.68
N GLN A 196 17.27 6.91 5.00
CA GLN A 196 17.95 5.95 4.12
C GLN A 196 17.25 5.84 2.77
N CYS A 197 15.92 5.76 2.74
CA CYS A 197 15.16 5.74 1.49
C CYS A 197 15.50 6.94 0.60
N LYS A 198 15.54 8.15 1.18
CA LYS A 198 15.92 9.36 0.46
C LYS A 198 17.38 9.35 0.00
N ASP A 199 18.29 8.96 0.89
CA ASP A 199 19.73 8.96 0.60
C ASP A 199 20.07 8.05 -0.60
N VAL A 200 19.54 6.83 -0.62
CA VAL A 200 19.85 5.88 -1.72
C VAL A 200 19.22 6.28 -3.05
N SER A 201 18.05 6.93 -3.01
CA SER A 201 17.26 7.23 -4.21
C SER A 201 17.38 8.67 -4.70
N GLY A 202 18.24 9.48 -4.08
CA GLY A 202 18.41 10.88 -4.48
C GLY A 202 17.21 11.76 -4.10
N GLY A 203 16.50 11.42 -3.01
CA GLY A 203 15.42 12.22 -2.46
C GLY A 203 14.02 11.85 -2.95
N LEU A 204 13.80 10.63 -3.46
CA LEU A 204 12.44 10.20 -3.81
C LEU A 204 11.50 10.23 -2.61
N PRO A 205 10.20 10.52 -2.84
CA PRO A 205 9.20 10.62 -1.79
C PRO A 205 9.08 9.35 -0.95
N THR A 206 8.81 9.55 0.34
CA THR A 206 8.55 8.47 1.30
C THR A 206 7.20 8.70 1.97
N PHE A 207 6.35 7.68 1.97
CA PHE A 207 4.99 7.71 2.51
C PHE A 207 4.84 6.78 3.71
N ILE A 208 3.88 7.10 4.56
CA ILE A 208 3.40 6.27 5.65
C ILE A 208 1.88 6.19 5.66
N SER A 209 1.33 5.26 6.42
CA SER A 209 -0.11 5.12 6.66
C SER A 209 -0.31 4.83 8.15
N PRO A 210 -0.33 5.86 9.01
CA PRO A 210 -0.46 5.67 10.45
C PRO A 210 -1.87 5.30 10.85
N TRP A 211 -1.99 4.54 11.94
CA TRP A 211 -3.27 4.24 12.57
C TRP A 211 -3.73 5.42 13.42
N ILE A 212 -4.58 6.26 12.84
CA ILE A 212 -5.15 7.43 13.52
C ILE A 212 -6.51 7.08 14.10
N ASP A 213 -6.60 7.01 15.44
CA ASP A 213 -7.84 6.74 16.14
C ASP A 213 -8.83 7.89 16.01
N GLY A 214 -10.02 7.61 15.52
CA GLY A 214 -11.09 8.60 15.53
C GLY A 214 -11.73 8.77 16.90
N LYS A 215 -12.31 9.94 17.19
CA LYS A 215 -13.03 10.22 18.45
C LYS A 215 -14.07 9.16 18.82
N LYS A 216 -14.71 8.53 17.82
CA LYS A 216 -15.71 7.48 18.02
C LYS A 216 -15.10 6.09 18.25
N ALA A 217 -13.82 5.90 17.97
CA ALA A 217 -13.16 4.61 18.17
C ALA A 217 -13.11 4.22 19.66
N VAL A 218 -13.07 5.19 20.55
CA VAL A 218 -13.19 5.02 22.00
C VAL A 218 -14.52 4.34 22.41
N MET A 219 -15.56 4.52 21.61
CA MET A 219 -16.90 3.98 21.85
C MET A 219 -17.18 2.71 21.02
N ALA A 220 -16.32 2.40 20.05
CA ALA A 220 -16.45 1.21 19.24
C ALA A 220 -15.90 -0.01 19.99
N SER A 221 -16.47 -1.16 19.72
CA SER A 221 -16.03 -2.46 20.27
C SER A 221 -14.69 -2.95 19.68
N SER A 222 -13.79 -2.07 19.30
CA SER A 222 -12.44 -2.44 18.90
C SER A 222 -11.69 -2.98 20.10
N SER A 223 -11.17 -4.20 20.01
CA SER A 223 -10.42 -4.86 21.06
C SER A 223 -9.12 -4.15 21.46
N THR A 224 -8.69 -3.18 20.66
CA THR A 224 -7.42 -2.46 20.85
C THR A 224 -7.57 -1.10 21.52
N ILE A 225 -8.81 -0.57 21.63
CA ILE A 225 -9.06 0.74 22.24
C ILE A 225 -9.93 0.56 23.45
N THR A 226 -9.33 0.72 24.61
CA THR A 226 -10.03 0.70 25.91
C THR A 226 -10.33 2.13 26.37
N LYS A 227 -11.23 2.26 27.35
CA LYS A 227 -11.54 3.56 27.97
C LYS A 227 -10.31 4.24 28.57
N GLU A 228 -9.36 3.44 29.06
CA GLU A 228 -8.11 3.90 29.65
C GLU A 228 -7.13 4.46 28.59
N ASN A 229 -7.25 4.03 27.35
CA ASN A 229 -6.46 4.51 26.23
C ASN A 229 -7.09 5.72 25.52
N ALA A 230 -8.31 6.08 25.90
CA ALA A 230 -8.99 7.23 25.37
C ALA A 230 -8.30 8.53 25.85
N VAL A 231 -8.08 9.43 24.91
CA VAL A 231 -7.52 10.75 25.20
C VAL A 231 -8.46 11.84 24.70
N THR A 232 -8.27 13.06 25.18
CA THR A 232 -8.95 14.23 24.62
C THR A 232 -8.46 14.51 23.20
N ILE A 233 -9.23 15.24 22.41
CA ILE A 233 -8.82 15.68 21.06
C ILE A 233 -7.49 16.43 21.14
N ALA A 234 -7.35 17.35 22.10
CA ALA A 234 -6.13 18.14 22.27
C ALA A 234 -4.90 17.28 22.60
N GLU A 235 -5.06 16.23 23.39
CA GLU A 235 -3.97 15.27 23.65
C GLU A 235 -3.63 14.45 22.39
N HIS A 236 -4.64 14.03 21.65
CA HIS A 236 -4.46 13.30 20.40
C HIS A 236 -3.71 14.15 19.36
N GLU A 237 -4.12 15.40 19.17
CA GLU A 237 -3.46 16.35 18.29
C GLU A 237 -2.00 16.56 18.69
N ARG A 238 -1.72 16.82 19.98
CA ARG A 238 -0.36 17.01 20.47
C ARG A 238 0.53 15.79 20.23
N GLU A 239 0.04 14.57 20.53
CA GLU A 239 0.83 13.36 20.37
C GLU A 239 1.16 13.09 18.89
N TRP A 240 0.24 13.36 17.97
CA TRP A 240 0.51 13.27 16.54
C TRP A 240 1.40 14.39 16.03
N ASP A 241 1.24 15.60 16.52
CA ASP A 241 2.10 16.73 16.17
C ASP A 241 3.56 16.46 16.56
N GLU A 242 3.81 15.87 17.73
CA GLU A 242 5.14 15.43 18.15
C GLU A 242 5.73 14.39 17.18
N ILE A 243 4.94 13.41 16.75
CA ILE A 243 5.39 12.38 15.80
C ILE A 243 5.70 13.02 14.44
N PHE A 244 4.75 13.76 13.87
CA PHE A 244 4.92 14.33 12.54
C PHE A 244 6.02 15.37 12.49
N SER A 245 6.16 16.18 13.54
CA SER A 245 7.27 17.14 13.66
C SER A 245 8.64 16.46 13.73
N GLY A 246 8.70 15.23 14.25
CA GLY A 246 9.94 14.46 14.34
C GLY A 246 10.33 13.72 13.04
N ILE A 247 9.45 13.66 12.05
CA ILE A 247 9.69 12.89 10.81
C ILE A 247 9.46 13.70 9.51
N HIS A 248 9.03 14.96 9.61
CA HIS A 248 8.59 15.77 8.45
C HIS A 248 9.68 16.03 7.41
N ASP A 249 10.94 15.91 7.77
CA ASP A 249 12.09 16.09 6.88
C ASP A 249 12.40 14.83 6.04
N VAL A 250 11.87 13.68 6.44
CA VAL A 250 12.14 12.39 5.79
C VAL A 250 10.87 11.66 5.33
N ILE A 251 9.70 12.06 5.77
CA ILE A 251 8.39 11.54 5.35
C ILE A 251 7.63 12.66 4.65
N ASP A 252 7.20 12.44 3.42
CA ASP A 252 6.60 13.48 2.57
C ASP A 252 5.06 13.49 2.64
N ALA A 253 4.45 12.35 2.97
CA ALA A 253 2.99 12.24 3.07
C ALA A 253 2.52 11.07 3.95
N CYS A 254 1.28 11.17 4.41
CA CYS A 254 0.54 10.11 5.10
C CYS A 254 -0.93 10.07 4.65
#